data_1af8c6582c08c829464c77e49a9c15a9
#
_entry.id   1af8c6582c08c829464c77e49a9c15a9
#
_cell.length_a   1.000
_cell.length_b   1.000
_cell.length_c   1.000
_cell.angle_alpha   90.00
_cell.angle_beta   90.00
_cell.angle_gamma   90.00
#
_symmetry.space_group_name_H-M   'P 1'
#
loop_
_entity.id
_entity.type
_entity.pdbx_description
1 polymer ?
#
loop_
_entity_poly.entity_id
_entity_poly.type
_entity_poly.pdbx_seq_one_letter_code
_entity_poly.pdbx_strand_id
1 'polypeptide(L)'
;MDTAGADCLFVPGVIDADTITALVRAVDGPLNIMAMPGAPSVAQLGQFGVARVSLGSALAQAALATTQQAARELLEQGTYHALERSLPFGTLNNMFT
;
A
#
# COMPACT_ATOMS: atom_id res chain seq x y z
N MET A 1 -12.85 18.12 -13.75
CA MET A 1 -11.97 19.29 -13.82
C MET A 1 -11.75 19.89 -12.44
N ASP A 2 -10.54 20.18 -12.13
CA ASP A 2 -10.20 20.79 -10.85
C ASP A 2 -9.99 22.29 -11.02
N THR A 3 -11.01 23.07 -10.69
CA THR A 3 -10.96 24.52 -10.76
C THR A 3 -10.25 25.14 -9.55
N ALA A 4 -9.98 24.36 -8.51
CA ALA A 4 -9.25 24.82 -7.32
C ALA A 4 -7.72 24.79 -7.53
N GLY A 5 -7.23 24.22 -8.62
CA GLY A 5 -5.83 24.27 -8.98
C GLY A 5 -4.97 23.12 -8.48
N ALA A 6 -5.56 21.99 -8.08
CA ALA A 6 -4.78 20.81 -7.69
C ALA A 6 -4.08 20.19 -8.89
N ASP A 7 -2.83 19.79 -8.72
CA ASP A 7 -2.04 19.15 -9.76
C ASP A 7 -2.36 17.66 -9.90
N CYS A 8 -2.84 17.03 -8.83
CA CYS A 8 -3.20 15.61 -8.80
C CYS A 8 -4.35 15.43 -7.80
N LEU A 9 -5.32 14.60 -8.15
CA LEU A 9 -6.42 14.29 -7.24
C LEU A 9 -6.20 12.92 -6.61
N PHE A 10 -6.67 12.79 -5.37
CA PHE A 10 -6.56 11.56 -4.60
C PHE A 10 -7.93 11.19 -4.03
N VAL A 11 -8.37 9.97 -4.32
CA VAL A 11 -9.63 9.44 -3.82
C VAL A 11 -9.35 8.19 -2.98
N PRO A 12 -9.24 8.34 -1.65
CA PRO A 12 -9.05 7.18 -0.77
C PRO A 12 -10.34 6.35 -0.65
N GLY A 13 -10.17 5.06 -0.33
CA GLY A 13 -11.30 4.18 -0.08
C GLY A 13 -11.99 3.60 -1.31
N VAL A 14 -11.48 3.85 -2.51
CA VAL A 14 -12.03 3.32 -3.76
C VAL A 14 -11.06 2.33 -4.35
N ILE A 15 -11.49 1.08 -4.49
CA ILE A 15 -10.67 -0.02 -5.01
C ILE A 15 -11.34 -0.83 -6.12
N ASP A 16 -12.59 -0.58 -6.45
CA ASP A 16 -13.26 -1.33 -7.52
C ASP A 16 -12.97 -0.74 -8.90
N ALA A 17 -12.75 -1.62 -9.87
CA ALA A 17 -12.32 -1.25 -11.22
C ALA A 17 -13.29 -0.29 -11.91
N ASP A 18 -14.60 -0.52 -11.78
CA ASP A 18 -15.61 0.28 -12.46
C ASP A 18 -15.62 1.72 -11.94
N THR A 19 -15.56 1.91 -10.63
CA THR A 19 -15.53 3.24 -10.03
C THR A 19 -14.25 3.97 -10.38
N ILE A 20 -13.10 3.28 -10.33
CA ILE A 20 -11.80 3.86 -10.69
C ILE A 20 -11.82 4.32 -12.15
N THR A 21 -12.32 3.51 -13.06
CA THR A 21 -12.43 3.85 -14.47
C THR A 21 -13.33 5.07 -14.68
N ALA A 22 -14.45 5.12 -13.98
CA ALA A 22 -15.36 6.27 -14.05
C ALA A 22 -14.71 7.55 -13.52
N LEU A 23 -13.96 7.46 -12.43
CA LEU A 23 -13.24 8.59 -11.86
C LEU A 23 -12.16 9.11 -12.81
N VAL A 24 -11.38 8.23 -13.42
CA VAL A 24 -10.36 8.63 -14.39
C VAL A 24 -10.98 9.42 -15.56
N ARG A 25 -12.14 8.99 -16.04
CA ARG A 25 -12.85 9.67 -17.11
C ARG A 25 -13.43 11.01 -16.68
N ALA A 26 -13.87 11.12 -15.45
CA ALA A 26 -14.52 12.32 -14.92
C ALA A 26 -13.52 13.40 -14.49
N VAL A 27 -12.31 13.00 -14.10
CA VAL A 27 -11.27 13.91 -13.62
C VAL A 27 -10.40 14.37 -14.79
N ASP A 28 -10.19 15.66 -14.89
CA ASP A 28 -9.31 16.24 -15.91
C ASP A 28 -7.93 16.46 -15.28
N GLY A 29 -7.12 15.42 -15.28
CA GLY A 29 -5.78 15.46 -14.70
C GLY A 29 -5.39 14.15 -14.03
N PRO A 30 -4.20 14.07 -13.44
CA PRO A 30 -3.70 12.86 -12.80
C PRO A 30 -4.55 12.45 -11.59
N LEU A 31 -4.81 11.15 -11.47
CA LEU A 31 -5.52 10.55 -10.35
C LEU A 31 -4.61 9.60 -9.60
N ASN A 32 -4.53 9.74 -8.27
CA ASN A 32 -3.87 8.80 -7.37
C ASN A 32 -4.91 7.89 -6.73
N ILE A 33 -4.65 6.59 -6.74
CA ILE A 33 -5.47 5.60 -6.04
C ILE A 33 -4.63 4.98 -4.92
N MET A 34 -5.23 4.83 -3.74
CA MET A 34 -4.61 4.12 -2.63
C MET A 34 -4.98 2.63 -2.74
N ALA A 35 -3.98 1.82 -3.03
CA ALA A 35 -4.18 0.39 -3.18
C ALA A 35 -4.12 -0.33 -1.83
N MET A 36 -4.83 -1.43 -1.75
CA MET A 36 -4.88 -2.33 -0.59
C MET A 36 -5.25 -3.72 -1.10
N PRO A 37 -5.18 -4.78 -0.27
CA PRO A 37 -5.66 -6.09 -0.68
C PRO A 37 -7.09 -6.02 -1.22
N GLY A 38 -7.32 -6.61 -2.37
CA GLY A 38 -8.59 -6.53 -3.09
C GLY A 38 -8.63 -5.49 -4.20
N ALA A 39 -7.67 -4.58 -4.26
CA ALA A 39 -7.56 -3.62 -5.34
C ALA A 39 -7.02 -4.28 -6.62
N PRO A 40 -7.29 -3.68 -7.81
CA PRO A 40 -6.63 -4.13 -9.03
C PRO A 40 -5.11 -3.99 -8.91
N SER A 41 -4.37 -4.77 -9.70
CA SER A 41 -2.92 -4.69 -9.74
C SER A 41 -2.44 -3.34 -10.28
N VAL A 42 -1.17 -3.02 -10.04
CA VAL A 42 -0.58 -1.79 -10.59
C VAL A 42 -0.71 -1.75 -12.12
N ALA A 43 -0.48 -2.88 -12.79
CA ALA A 43 -0.62 -2.96 -14.24
C ALA A 43 -2.06 -2.65 -14.68
N GLN A 44 -3.04 -3.21 -14.00
CA GLN A 44 -4.46 -2.95 -14.30
C GLN A 44 -4.83 -1.49 -14.04
N LEU A 45 -4.37 -0.92 -12.92
CA LEU A 45 -4.60 0.49 -12.62
C LEU A 45 -4.00 1.40 -13.68
N GLY A 46 -2.80 1.07 -14.19
CA GLY A 46 -2.20 1.78 -15.31
C GLY A 46 -3.05 1.71 -16.56
N GLN A 47 -3.63 0.56 -16.87
CA GLN A 47 -4.52 0.39 -18.01
C GLN A 47 -5.80 1.22 -17.88
N PHE A 48 -6.28 1.41 -16.65
CA PHE A 48 -7.46 2.26 -16.41
C PHE A 48 -7.14 3.76 -16.50
N GLY A 49 -5.86 4.12 -16.55
CA GLY A 49 -5.44 5.51 -16.66
C GLY A 49 -5.05 6.17 -15.33
N VAL A 50 -4.87 5.38 -14.28
CA VAL A 50 -4.39 5.89 -12.98
C VAL A 50 -2.93 6.32 -13.12
N ALA A 51 -2.62 7.52 -12.63
CA ALA A 51 -1.29 8.11 -12.77
C ALA A 51 -0.34 7.73 -11.63
N ARG A 52 -0.86 7.49 -10.43
CA ARG A 52 -0.06 7.17 -9.24
C ARG A 52 -0.81 6.22 -8.33
N VAL A 53 -0.07 5.30 -7.73
CA VAL A 53 -0.61 4.36 -6.75
C VAL A 53 0.14 4.55 -5.44
N SER A 54 -0.60 4.69 -4.35
CA SER A 54 -0.05 4.77 -3.00
C SER A 54 -0.57 3.63 -2.16
N LEU A 55 0.12 3.32 -1.07
CA LEU A 55 -0.25 2.25 -0.16
C LEU A 55 -0.76 2.77 1.19
N GLY A 56 -0.69 4.08 1.42
CA GLY A 56 -1.09 4.67 2.68
C GLY A 56 -0.32 4.06 3.85
N SER A 57 -1.02 3.65 4.90
CA SER A 57 -0.43 3.05 6.09
C SER A 57 -0.27 1.53 5.99
N ALA A 58 -0.56 0.91 4.84
CA ALA A 58 -0.63 -0.55 4.73
C ALA A 58 0.69 -1.25 5.09
N LEU A 59 1.84 -0.69 4.66
CA LEU A 59 3.14 -1.27 4.98
C LEU A 59 3.44 -1.20 6.48
N ALA A 60 3.13 -0.08 7.13
CA ALA A 60 3.30 0.05 8.57
C ALA A 60 2.39 -0.93 9.33
N GLN A 61 1.15 -1.06 8.89
CA GLN A 61 0.21 -2.01 9.49
C GLN A 61 0.70 -3.45 9.36
N ALA A 62 1.24 -3.83 8.20
CA ALA A 62 1.81 -5.15 7.98
C ALA A 62 3.03 -5.41 8.88
N ALA A 63 3.92 -4.43 9.04
CA ALA A 63 5.08 -4.53 9.90
C ALA A 63 4.67 -4.67 11.37
N LEU A 64 3.69 -3.90 11.81
CA LEU A 64 3.17 -3.97 13.17
C LEU A 64 2.45 -5.30 13.45
N ALA A 65 1.75 -5.85 12.47
CA ALA A 65 1.12 -7.16 12.59
C ALA A 65 2.16 -8.26 12.83
N THR A 66 3.28 -8.22 12.09
CA THR A 66 4.39 -9.15 12.30
C THR A 66 4.98 -9.01 13.68
N THR A 67 5.20 -7.78 14.15
CA THR A 67 5.68 -7.51 15.51
C THR A 67 4.73 -8.07 16.57
N GLN A 68 3.44 -7.87 16.39
CA GLN A 68 2.42 -8.38 17.30
C GLN A 68 2.41 -9.90 17.37
N GLN A 69 2.49 -10.57 16.21
CA GLN A 69 2.56 -12.02 16.14
C GLN A 69 3.79 -12.57 16.84
N ALA A 70 4.95 -11.94 16.62
CA ALA A 70 6.20 -12.35 17.25
C ALA A 70 6.13 -12.20 18.77
N ALA A 71 5.57 -11.10 19.25
CA ALA A 71 5.40 -10.85 20.68
C ALA A 71 4.47 -11.89 21.34
N ARG A 72 3.34 -12.19 20.70
CA ARG A 72 2.39 -13.19 21.20
C ARG A 72 3.03 -14.58 21.25
N GLU A 73 3.71 -14.97 20.20
CA GLU A 73 4.38 -16.27 20.15
C GLU A 73 5.42 -16.38 21.25
N LEU A 74 6.22 -15.35 21.45
CA LEU A 74 7.26 -15.33 22.49
C LEU A 74 6.66 -15.45 23.89
N LEU A 75 5.58 -14.71 24.17
CA LEU A 75 4.93 -14.72 25.49
C LEU A 75 4.16 -16.02 25.77
N GLU A 76 3.52 -16.59 24.75
CA GLU A 76 2.65 -17.75 24.93
C GLU A 76 3.40 -19.07 24.79
N GLN A 77 4.38 -19.16 23.89
CA GLN A 77 5.06 -20.40 23.54
C GLN A 77 6.57 -20.38 23.81
N GLY A 78 7.17 -19.18 23.90
CA GLY A 78 8.60 -19.05 24.06
C GLY A 78 9.40 -19.47 22.82
N THR A 79 8.80 -19.34 21.65
CA THR A 79 9.42 -19.70 20.35
C THR A 79 9.51 -18.52 19.42
N TYR A 80 10.18 -18.68 18.28
CA TYR A 80 10.58 -17.56 17.39
C TYR A 80 10.22 -17.81 15.93
N HIS A 81 9.21 -18.61 15.61
CA HIS A 81 8.85 -18.97 14.25
C HIS A 81 8.39 -17.75 13.42
N ALA A 82 7.75 -16.78 14.07
CA ALA A 82 7.30 -15.57 13.39
C ALA A 82 8.44 -14.71 12.84
N LEU A 83 9.68 -14.94 13.30
CA LEU A 83 10.86 -14.18 12.88
C LEU A 83 11.64 -14.85 11.74
N GLU A 84 11.19 -16.01 11.24
CA GLU A 84 11.91 -16.76 10.22
C GLU A 84 12.06 -16.00 8.90
N ARG A 85 11.15 -15.07 8.58
CA ARG A 85 11.17 -14.28 7.35
C ARG A 85 11.81 -12.91 7.52
N SER A 86 12.54 -12.68 8.61
CA SER A 86 13.17 -11.39 8.82
C SER A 86 14.37 -11.19 7.90
N LEU A 87 14.72 -9.92 7.66
CA LEU A 87 15.96 -9.59 6.96
C LEU A 87 17.14 -9.93 7.85
N PRO A 88 18.22 -10.52 7.31
CA PRO A 88 19.46 -10.71 8.08
C PRO A 88 19.98 -9.37 8.59
N PHE A 89 20.55 -9.37 9.80
CA PHE A 89 21.05 -8.14 10.42
C PHE A 89 22.06 -7.40 9.53
N GLY A 90 23.01 -8.13 8.94
CA GLY A 90 24.00 -7.52 8.06
C GLY A 90 23.38 -6.85 6.83
N THR A 91 22.38 -7.48 6.23
CA THR A 91 21.64 -6.90 5.09
C THR A 91 20.95 -5.61 5.50
N LEU A 92 20.23 -5.64 6.62
CA LEU A 92 19.52 -4.45 7.11
C LEU A 92 20.51 -3.33 7.44
N ASN A 93 21.60 -3.65 8.13
CA ASN A 93 22.61 -2.67 8.53
C ASN A 93 23.24 -1.98 7.31
N ASN A 94 23.51 -2.75 6.25
CA ASN A 94 24.09 -2.20 5.03
C ASN A 94 23.20 -1.23 4.28
N MET A 95 21.89 -1.28 4.52
CA MET A 95 20.94 -0.33 3.90
C MET A 95 21.11 1.10 4.43
N PHE A 96 21.77 1.27 5.57
CA PHE A 96 21.96 2.57 6.20
C PHE A 96 23.34 3.17 5.96
N THR A 97 24.16 2.57 5.12
CA THR A 97 25.52 3.05 4.83
C THR A 97 25.70 3.59 3.42
#